data_75c950d8c8b553d1f8c2f4b11f408941
#
_entry.id   75c950d8c8b553d1f8c2f4b11f408941
#
_cell.length_a   1.000
_cell.length_b   1.000
_cell.length_c   1.000
_cell.angle_alpha   90.00
_cell.angle_beta   90.00
_cell.angle_gamma   90.00
#
_symmetry.space_group_name_H-M   'P 1'
#
loop_
_entity.id
_entity.type
_entity.pdbx_description
1 polymer ?
#
loop_
_entity_poly.entity_id
_entity_poly.type
_entity_poly.pdbx_seq_one_letter_code
_entity_poly.pdbx_strand_id
1 'polypeptide(L)'
;MRLAIIGAYGSGKTTLARAAAERFGLRLDALPAMQDPFGISKAATACSPAQLVELTVRRLIERSAAEQGEHWVSDGSLVHDWVFTKTLLLHGADPETSRQPTVAGRGLVNGLLEPTRRAIRAALAGRYDAVVHVPIEFEMSERTPPVSEAFRTRSEQYLAEETSLAGLHFHTVTGTVAERLDRLGALLAVPAAA
;
A
#
# COMPACT_ATOMS: atom_id res chain seq x y z
N MET A 1 4.33 7.89 -17.98
CA MET A 1 3.50 8.15 -16.78
C MET A 1 3.64 7.00 -15.81
N ARG A 2 3.87 7.30 -14.53
CA ARG A 2 4.10 6.35 -13.44
C ARG A 2 3.08 6.64 -12.34
N LEU A 3 2.05 5.80 -12.29
CA LEU A 3 0.89 5.98 -11.41
C LEU A 3 0.89 4.95 -10.28
N ALA A 4 0.75 5.37 -9.02
CA ALA A 4 0.47 4.47 -7.90
C ALA A 4 -0.95 4.64 -7.39
N ILE A 5 -1.67 3.54 -7.17
CA ILE A 5 -3.00 3.54 -6.55
C ILE A 5 -2.87 2.93 -5.16
N ILE A 6 -3.11 3.75 -4.14
CA ILE A 6 -2.98 3.39 -2.73
C ILE A 6 -4.34 3.39 -2.02
N GLY A 7 -4.43 2.73 -0.89
CA GLY A 7 -5.64 2.64 -0.05
C GLY A 7 -5.58 1.43 0.87
N ALA A 8 -6.46 1.36 1.83
CA ALA A 8 -6.55 0.24 2.77
C ALA A 8 -6.92 -1.08 2.08
N TYR A 9 -6.81 -2.19 2.81
CA TYR A 9 -7.28 -3.49 2.33
C TYR A 9 -8.76 -3.41 1.94
N GLY A 10 -9.14 -4.00 0.79
CA GLY A 10 -10.54 -4.03 0.34
C GLY A 10 -11.14 -2.68 -0.06
N SER A 11 -10.36 -1.59 -0.22
CA SER A 11 -10.88 -0.28 -0.66
C SER A 11 -11.22 -0.19 -2.16
N GLY A 12 -10.87 -1.22 -2.94
CA GLY A 12 -11.10 -1.25 -4.40
C GLY A 12 -9.93 -0.78 -5.25
N LYS A 13 -8.74 -0.56 -4.67
CA LYS A 13 -7.53 -0.15 -5.40
C LYS A 13 -7.15 -1.09 -6.54
N THR A 14 -7.20 -2.41 -6.33
CA THR A 14 -6.89 -3.42 -7.36
C THR A 14 -7.83 -3.33 -8.54
N THR A 15 -9.13 -3.16 -8.28
CA THR A 15 -10.14 -2.99 -9.32
C THR A 15 -9.88 -1.71 -10.13
N LEU A 16 -9.58 -0.61 -9.45
CA LEU A 16 -9.26 0.65 -10.10
C LEU A 16 -7.95 0.57 -10.90
N ALA A 17 -6.90 -0.09 -10.37
CA ALA A 17 -5.62 -0.23 -11.06
C ALA A 17 -5.77 -1.00 -12.38
N ARG A 18 -6.52 -2.09 -12.39
CA ARG A 18 -6.83 -2.86 -13.60
C ARG A 18 -7.60 -2.02 -14.62
N ALA A 19 -8.66 -1.36 -14.18
CA ALA A 19 -9.48 -0.54 -15.06
C ALA A 19 -8.69 0.67 -15.61
N ALA A 20 -7.79 1.27 -14.82
CA ALA A 20 -6.91 2.34 -15.27
C ALA A 20 -5.87 1.85 -16.28
N ALA A 21 -5.29 0.66 -16.07
CA ALA A 21 -4.38 0.03 -17.03
C ALA A 21 -5.03 -0.14 -18.40
N GLU A 22 -6.25 -0.68 -18.43
CA GLU A 22 -7.03 -0.89 -19.66
C GLU A 22 -7.40 0.43 -20.33
N ARG A 23 -7.96 1.38 -19.56
CA ARG A 23 -8.46 2.65 -20.12
C ARG A 23 -7.36 3.57 -20.66
N PHE A 24 -6.20 3.60 -19.99
CA PHE A 24 -5.12 4.53 -20.33
C PHE A 24 -3.94 3.88 -21.03
N GLY A 25 -4.02 2.58 -21.36
CA GLY A 25 -2.95 1.84 -22.04
C GLY A 25 -1.67 1.73 -21.21
N LEU A 26 -1.81 1.61 -19.88
CA LEU A 26 -0.68 1.48 -18.96
C LEU A 26 -0.37 0.01 -18.66
N ARG A 27 0.91 -0.31 -18.48
CA ARG A 27 1.29 -1.62 -17.92
C ARG A 27 0.80 -1.71 -16.47
N LEU A 28 0.13 -2.80 -16.11
CA LEU A 28 -0.28 -3.06 -14.73
C LEU A 28 0.86 -3.74 -13.96
N ASP A 29 1.35 -3.10 -12.92
CA ASP A 29 2.29 -3.67 -11.97
C ASP A 29 1.54 -4.06 -10.67
N ALA A 30 1.04 -5.31 -10.66
CA ALA A 30 0.35 -5.90 -9.52
C ALA A 30 1.19 -7.02 -8.94
N LEU A 31 1.69 -6.82 -7.73
CA LEU A 31 2.41 -7.87 -7.01
C LEU A 31 1.43 -8.87 -6.38
N PRO A 32 1.82 -10.14 -6.24
CA PRO A 32 1.03 -11.13 -5.51
C PRO A 32 0.73 -10.67 -4.08
N ALA A 33 -0.26 -11.26 -3.43
CA ALA A 33 -0.53 -11.01 -2.02
C ALA A 33 0.73 -11.25 -1.17
N MET A 34 0.90 -10.46 -0.10
CA MET A 34 2.02 -10.63 0.84
C MET A 34 1.89 -11.99 1.53
N GLN A 35 2.83 -12.87 1.27
CA GLN A 35 2.92 -14.23 1.81
C GLN A 35 4.31 -14.48 2.36
N ASP A 36 4.44 -15.52 3.21
CA ASP A 36 5.73 -15.95 3.75
C ASP A 36 6.78 -16.12 2.63
N PRO A 37 7.96 -15.48 2.74
CA PRO A 37 9.01 -15.54 1.73
C PRO A 37 9.60 -16.94 1.51
N PHE A 38 9.44 -17.86 2.45
CA PHE A 38 10.04 -19.21 2.40
C PHE A 38 9.19 -20.27 1.67
N GLY A 39 8.14 -19.85 0.95
CA GLY A 39 7.35 -20.74 0.09
C GLY A 39 6.33 -21.61 0.87
N ILE A 40 6.22 -21.44 2.17
CA ILE A 40 5.09 -21.94 2.93
C ILE A 40 3.96 -20.96 2.65
N SER A 41 2.85 -21.42 2.09
CA SER A 41 1.67 -20.60 1.80
C SER A 41 1.03 -20.07 3.09
N LYS A 42 1.70 -19.12 3.72
CA LYS A 42 1.33 -18.52 5.00
C LYS A 42 1.04 -17.04 4.79
N ALA A 43 -0.18 -16.64 5.06
CA ALA A 43 -0.58 -15.25 4.96
C ALA A 43 0.29 -14.35 5.86
N ALA A 44 0.53 -13.11 5.46
CA ALA A 44 1.30 -12.13 6.25
C ALA A 44 0.74 -11.97 7.66
N THR A 45 -0.57 -12.05 7.84
CA THR A 45 -1.26 -11.99 9.15
C THR A 45 -0.87 -13.13 10.11
N ALA A 46 -0.33 -14.22 9.60
CA ALA A 46 0.14 -15.37 10.40
C ALA A 46 1.66 -15.41 10.56
N CYS A 47 2.39 -14.45 9.99
CA CYS A 47 3.85 -14.37 10.09
C CYS A 47 4.31 -13.84 11.44
N SER A 48 5.49 -14.30 11.89
CA SER A 48 6.17 -13.71 13.06
C SER A 48 6.66 -12.30 12.75
N PRO A 49 6.95 -11.46 13.76
CA PRO A 49 7.52 -10.14 13.54
C PRO A 49 8.80 -10.13 12.68
N ALA A 50 9.68 -11.11 12.86
CA ALA A 50 10.90 -11.22 12.05
C ALA A 50 10.59 -11.52 10.58
N GLN A 51 9.67 -12.45 10.32
CA GLN A 51 9.20 -12.76 8.96
C GLN A 51 8.51 -11.56 8.30
N LEU A 52 7.74 -10.75 9.06
CA LEU A 52 7.12 -9.54 8.53
C LEU A 52 8.14 -8.50 8.08
N VAL A 53 9.22 -8.32 8.83
CA VAL A 53 10.31 -7.40 8.46
C VAL A 53 11.01 -7.88 7.18
N GLU A 54 11.34 -9.16 7.11
CA GLU A 54 11.95 -9.78 5.93
C GLU A 54 11.04 -9.64 4.70
N LEU A 55 9.75 -9.94 4.88
CA LEU A 55 8.73 -9.77 3.86
C LEU A 55 8.65 -8.33 3.35
N THR A 56 8.78 -7.34 4.24
CA THR A 56 8.80 -5.92 3.85
C THR A 56 9.99 -5.57 2.97
N VAL A 57 11.18 -6.05 3.33
CA VAL A 57 12.40 -5.83 2.53
C VAL A 57 12.26 -6.50 1.16
N ARG A 58 11.75 -7.73 1.13
CA ARG A 58 11.50 -8.45 -0.12
C ARG A 58 10.49 -7.70 -1.01
N ARG A 59 9.39 -7.21 -0.44
CA ARG A 59 8.39 -6.40 -1.18
C ARG A 59 8.99 -5.12 -1.75
N LEU A 60 9.88 -4.46 -1.01
CA LEU A 60 10.61 -3.29 -1.50
C LEU A 60 11.42 -3.63 -2.75
N ILE A 61 12.12 -4.76 -2.75
CA ILE A 61 12.93 -5.22 -3.89
C ILE A 61 12.03 -5.60 -5.08
N GLU A 62 11.00 -6.42 -4.85
CA GLU A 62 10.07 -6.89 -5.89
C GLU A 62 9.36 -5.71 -6.56
N ARG A 63 8.84 -4.77 -5.78
CA ARG A 63 8.17 -3.59 -6.30
C ARG A 63 9.14 -2.67 -7.04
N SER A 64 10.35 -2.48 -6.51
CA SER A 64 11.36 -1.70 -7.19
C SER A 64 11.79 -2.31 -8.52
N ALA A 65 11.78 -3.62 -8.64
CA ALA A 65 12.06 -4.32 -9.89
C ALA A 65 10.87 -4.27 -10.89
N ALA A 66 9.63 -4.37 -10.39
CA ALA A 66 8.44 -4.31 -11.23
C ALA A 66 8.19 -2.90 -11.79
N GLU A 67 8.33 -1.87 -10.97
CA GLU A 67 8.07 -0.46 -11.30
C GLU A 67 9.22 0.18 -12.07
N GLN A 68 9.67 -0.46 -13.17
CA GLN A 68 10.72 0.05 -14.04
C GLN A 68 10.16 0.62 -15.35
N GLY A 69 10.89 1.59 -15.93
CA GLY A 69 10.51 2.23 -17.19
C GLY A 69 9.40 3.26 -17.02
N GLU A 70 8.68 3.49 -18.10
CA GLU A 70 7.62 4.49 -18.19
C GLU A 70 6.27 3.83 -18.50
N HIS A 71 5.17 4.57 -18.28
CA HIS A 71 3.81 4.15 -18.65
C HIS A 71 3.30 2.90 -17.91
N TRP A 72 3.25 2.98 -16.58
CA TRP A 72 2.70 1.91 -15.75
C TRP A 72 1.79 2.45 -14.63
N VAL A 73 0.91 1.57 -14.15
CA VAL A 73 0.09 1.76 -12.96
C VAL A 73 0.38 0.63 -11.96
N SER A 74 0.72 1.00 -10.74
CA SER A 74 1.00 0.07 -9.65
C SER A 74 -0.21 -0.09 -8.73
N ASP A 75 -0.60 -1.35 -8.47
CA ASP A 75 -1.57 -1.70 -7.42
C ASP A 75 -0.86 -1.68 -6.07
N GLY A 76 -0.94 -0.55 -5.40
CA GLY A 76 -0.20 -0.23 -4.19
C GLY A 76 1.03 0.65 -4.43
N SER A 77 1.90 0.72 -3.44
CA SER A 77 3.16 1.46 -3.49
C SER A 77 4.12 0.94 -2.41
N LEU A 78 5.37 1.40 -2.43
CA LEU A 78 6.33 1.11 -1.37
C LEU A 78 5.83 1.54 0.03
N VAL A 79 5.16 2.69 0.11
CA VAL A 79 4.55 3.16 1.37
C VAL A 79 3.41 2.25 1.80
N HIS A 80 2.58 1.82 0.86
CA HIS A 80 1.45 0.94 1.14
C HIS A 80 1.91 -0.40 1.75
N ASP A 81 2.90 -1.06 1.16
CA ASP A 81 3.45 -2.33 1.66
C ASP A 81 4.06 -2.16 3.06
N TRP A 82 4.78 -1.06 3.27
CA TRP A 82 5.37 -0.74 4.57
C TRP A 82 4.32 -0.45 5.65
N VAL A 83 3.30 0.35 5.32
CA VAL A 83 2.20 0.67 6.24
C VAL A 83 1.43 -0.58 6.65
N PHE A 84 1.16 -1.49 5.72
CA PHE A 84 0.50 -2.76 6.01
C PHE A 84 1.31 -3.56 7.06
N THR A 85 2.62 -3.69 6.85
CA THR A 85 3.51 -4.36 7.80
C THR A 85 3.58 -3.65 9.14
N LYS A 86 3.70 -2.32 9.15
CA LYS A 86 3.70 -1.49 10.38
C LYS A 86 2.43 -1.74 11.17
N THR A 87 1.28 -1.77 10.53
CA THR A 87 0.00 -1.99 11.19
C THR A 87 -0.07 -3.38 11.80
N LEU A 88 0.35 -4.43 11.08
CA LEU A 88 0.42 -5.78 11.62
C LEU A 88 1.36 -5.89 12.83
N LEU A 89 2.53 -5.28 12.76
CA LEU A 89 3.52 -5.35 13.86
C LEU A 89 3.08 -4.61 15.11
N LEU A 90 2.37 -3.49 14.95
CA LEU A 90 1.92 -2.66 16.08
C LEU A 90 0.59 -3.11 16.67
N HIS A 91 -0.31 -3.65 15.85
CA HIS A 91 -1.70 -3.85 16.22
C HIS A 91 -2.22 -5.27 15.93
N GLY A 92 -1.46 -6.11 15.22
CA GLY A 92 -1.98 -7.39 14.72
C GLY A 92 -3.00 -7.23 13.60
N ALA A 93 -3.59 -8.33 13.18
CA ALA A 93 -4.64 -8.35 12.13
C ALA A 93 -5.99 -7.78 12.61
N ASP A 94 -6.18 -7.76 13.91
CA ASP A 94 -7.34 -7.16 14.57
C ASP A 94 -6.88 -6.33 15.78
N PRO A 95 -6.78 -5.01 15.64
CA PRO A 95 -6.34 -4.11 16.71
C PRO A 95 -7.19 -4.14 17.98
N GLU A 96 -8.45 -4.54 17.89
CA GLU A 96 -9.37 -4.57 19.04
C GLU A 96 -9.17 -5.81 19.91
N THR A 97 -8.79 -6.93 19.31
CA THR A 97 -8.65 -8.21 20.02
C THR A 97 -7.20 -8.66 20.18
N SER A 98 -6.29 -8.13 19.37
CA SER A 98 -4.87 -8.47 19.41
C SER A 98 -4.20 -7.94 20.66
N ARG A 99 -3.34 -8.76 21.27
CA ARG A 99 -2.48 -8.28 22.35
C ARG A 99 -1.57 -7.18 21.84
N GLN A 100 -1.52 -6.08 22.61
CA GLN A 100 -0.56 -5.01 22.35
C GLN A 100 0.87 -5.58 22.26
N PRO A 101 1.68 -5.08 21.32
CA PRO A 101 3.07 -5.52 21.21
C PRO A 101 3.79 -5.36 22.54
N THR A 102 4.57 -6.35 22.90
CA THR A 102 5.46 -6.26 24.07
C THR A 102 6.44 -5.10 23.91
N VAL A 103 7.08 -4.68 25.00
CA VAL A 103 8.15 -3.66 24.96
C VAL A 103 9.23 -4.07 23.95
N ALA A 104 9.61 -5.35 23.94
CA ALA A 104 10.55 -5.91 22.97
C ALA A 104 10.02 -5.83 21.53
N GLY A 105 8.73 -6.09 21.32
CA GLY A 105 8.08 -5.95 20.00
C GLY A 105 8.09 -4.52 19.49
N ARG A 106 7.82 -3.54 20.34
CA ARG A 106 7.94 -2.10 20.00
C ARG A 106 9.38 -1.70 19.70
N GLY A 107 10.35 -2.21 20.46
CA GLY A 107 11.77 -2.00 20.19
C GLY A 107 12.19 -2.56 18.83
N LEU A 108 11.73 -3.74 18.48
CA LEU A 108 11.96 -4.36 17.16
C LEU A 108 11.36 -3.51 16.04
N VAL A 109 10.11 -3.07 16.21
CA VAL A 109 9.43 -2.21 15.24
C VAL A 109 10.21 -0.91 15.02
N ASN A 110 10.59 -0.23 16.09
CA ASN A 110 11.32 1.04 16.00
C ASN A 110 12.74 0.84 15.45
N GLY A 111 13.43 -0.23 15.85
CA GLY A 111 14.80 -0.50 15.42
C GLY A 111 14.95 -0.98 13.97
N LEU A 112 13.96 -1.68 13.44
CA LEU A 112 13.99 -2.28 12.11
C LEU A 112 13.16 -1.53 11.08
N LEU A 113 11.98 -1.05 11.44
CA LEU A 113 11.12 -0.32 10.52
C LEU A 113 11.60 1.11 10.26
N GLU A 114 12.25 1.78 11.20
CA GLU A 114 12.68 3.15 10.99
C GLU A 114 13.80 3.31 9.93
N PRO A 115 14.84 2.45 9.90
CA PRO A 115 15.77 2.43 8.76
C PRO A 115 15.10 2.12 7.43
N THR A 116 14.17 1.15 7.40
CA THR A 116 13.40 0.79 6.19
C THR A 116 12.52 1.93 5.73
N ARG A 117 11.88 2.66 6.65
CA ARG A 117 11.09 3.85 6.37
C ARG A 117 11.91 4.94 5.69
N ARG A 118 13.14 5.19 6.14
CA ARG A 118 14.05 6.15 5.50
C ARG A 118 14.43 5.71 4.08
N ALA A 119 14.73 4.43 3.89
CA ALA A 119 15.03 3.88 2.58
C ALA A 119 13.84 3.99 1.62
N ILE A 120 12.63 3.70 2.10
CA ILE A 120 11.39 3.85 1.32
C ILE A 120 11.17 5.30 0.92
N ARG A 121 11.33 6.25 1.83
CA ARG A 121 11.20 7.69 1.52
C ARG A 121 12.22 8.13 0.46
N ALA A 122 13.45 7.71 0.57
CA ALA A 122 14.48 8.00 -0.44
C ALA A 122 14.13 7.36 -1.80
N ALA A 123 13.59 6.14 -1.81
CA ALA A 123 13.17 5.45 -3.02
C ALA A 123 11.91 6.05 -3.67
N LEU A 124 11.10 6.78 -2.93
CA LEU A 124 9.88 7.42 -3.42
C LEU A 124 10.16 8.72 -4.18
N ALA A 125 11.27 9.39 -3.90
CA ALA A 125 11.61 10.65 -4.53
C ALA A 125 11.67 10.51 -6.06
N GLY A 126 10.75 11.17 -6.76
CA GLY A 126 10.66 11.14 -8.22
C GLY A 126 10.24 9.80 -8.84
N ARG A 127 9.75 8.84 -8.04
CA ARG A 127 9.32 7.53 -8.56
C ARG A 127 7.95 7.59 -9.25
N TYR A 128 6.99 8.29 -8.65
CA TYR A 128 5.61 8.39 -9.14
C TYR A 128 5.35 9.78 -9.69
N ASP A 129 4.71 9.86 -10.85
CA ASP A 129 4.22 11.12 -11.42
C ASP A 129 2.89 11.52 -10.75
N ALA A 130 2.10 10.53 -10.31
CA ALA A 130 0.91 10.74 -9.51
C ALA A 130 0.68 9.58 -8.53
N VAL A 131 0.19 9.92 -7.35
CA VAL A 131 -0.28 8.96 -6.34
C VAL A 131 -1.77 9.20 -6.10
N VAL A 132 -2.56 8.15 -6.27
CA VAL A 132 -4.02 8.21 -6.14
C VAL A 132 -4.47 7.38 -4.96
N HIS A 133 -5.20 8.01 -4.07
CA HIS A 133 -5.76 7.40 -2.88
C HIS A 133 -7.21 6.98 -3.10
N VAL A 134 -7.51 5.72 -2.81
CA VAL A 134 -8.85 5.14 -2.82
C VAL A 134 -9.27 4.92 -1.37
N PRO A 135 -10.12 5.78 -0.80
CA PRO A 135 -10.52 5.69 0.60
C PRO A 135 -11.45 4.51 0.85
N ILE A 136 -11.65 4.19 2.13
CA ILE A 136 -12.66 3.22 2.56
C ILE A 136 -14.04 3.87 2.39
N GLU A 137 -14.86 3.36 1.46
CA GLU A 137 -16.22 3.86 1.20
C GLU A 137 -17.30 2.79 1.49
N PHE A 138 -16.88 1.54 1.76
CA PHE A 138 -17.79 0.42 2.01
C PHE A 138 -17.14 -0.60 2.95
N GLU A 139 -17.98 -1.38 3.60
CA GLU A 139 -17.54 -2.49 4.44
C GLU A 139 -16.93 -3.62 3.58
N MET A 140 -16.09 -4.44 4.21
CA MET A 140 -15.54 -5.61 3.51
C MET A 140 -16.65 -6.58 3.13
N SER A 141 -16.66 -7.00 1.86
CA SER A 141 -17.60 -7.98 1.35
C SER A 141 -17.19 -9.43 1.62
N GLU A 142 -15.95 -9.66 2.04
CA GLU A 142 -15.43 -10.99 2.31
C GLU A 142 -16.04 -11.57 3.59
N ARG A 143 -16.49 -12.83 3.53
CA ARG A 143 -17.09 -13.52 4.68
C ARG A 143 -16.08 -13.73 5.83
N THR A 144 -14.82 -13.93 5.49
CA THR A 144 -13.70 -14.13 6.43
C THR A 144 -12.50 -13.34 5.95
N PRO A 145 -12.49 -12.03 6.15
CA PRO A 145 -11.37 -11.21 5.72
C PRO A 145 -10.12 -11.51 6.56
N PRO A 146 -8.92 -11.40 5.98
CA PRO A 146 -7.68 -11.67 6.71
C PRO A 146 -7.35 -10.60 7.76
N VAL A 147 -8.03 -9.46 7.74
CA VAL A 147 -7.85 -8.33 8.66
C VAL A 147 -9.21 -7.74 9.04
N SER A 148 -9.31 -7.09 10.21
CA SER A 148 -10.55 -6.45 10.68
C SER A 148 -10.78 -5.05 10.07
N GLU A 149 -11.98 -4.51 10.26
CA GLU A 149 -12.29 -3.11 9.91
C GLU A 149 -11.44 -2.11 10.71
N ALA A 150 -11.15 -2.43 11.97
CA ALA A 150 -10.24 -1.64 12.80
C ALA A 150 -8.82 -1.60 12.23
N PHE A 151 -8.34 -2.71 11.66
CA PHE A 151 -7.07 -2.75 10.94
C PHE A 151 -7.09 -1.85 9.70
N ARG A 152 -8.16 -1.90 8.90
CA ARG A 152 -8.32 -1.05 7.71
C ARG A 152 -8.26 0.43 8.07
N THR A 153 -9.03 0.84 9.06
CA THR A 153 -9.07 2.23 9.56
C THR A 153 -7.69 2.68 10.05
N ARG A 154 -6.99 1.83 10.80
CA ARG A 154 -5.66 2.16 11.30
C ARG A 154 -4.62 2.25 10.17
N SER A 155 -4.70 1.35 9.20
CA SER A 155 -3.84 1.39 8.00
C SER A 155 -4.07 2.66 7.17
N GLU A 156 -5.32 3.09 7.04
CA GLU A 156 -5.69 4.33 6.35
C GLU A 156 -5.06 5.56 7.03
N GLN A 157 -5.13 5.65 8.36
CA GLN A 157 -4.51 6.71 9.14
C GLN A 157 -2.98 6.75 8.93
N TYR A 158 -2.31 5.60 9.05
CA TYR A 158 -0.88 5.52 8.83
C TYR A 158 -0.49 5.83 7.38
N LEU A 159 -1.31 5.45 6.41
CA LEU A 159 -1.06 5.76 5.01
C LEU A 159 -1.07 7.28 4.77
N ALA A 160 -2.05 7.99 5.33
CA ALA A 160 -2.13 9.45 5.26
C ALA A 160 -0.94 10.12 5.96
N GLU A 161 -0.56 9.66 7.16
CA GLU A 161 0.60 10.16 7.90
C GLU A 161 1.90 9.97 7.11
N GLU A 162 2.15 8.77 6.60
CA GLU A 162 3.44 8.45 5.94
C GLU A 162 3.58 9.13 4.58
N THR A 163 2.51 9.25 3.81
CA THR A 163 2.54 9.99 2.55
C THR A 163 2.78 11.47 2.76
N SER A 164 2.13 12.09 3.75
CA SER A 164 2.38 13.47 4.15
C SER A 164 3.83 13.69 4.56
N LEU A 165 4.37 12.84 5.44
CA LEU A 165 5.76 12.91 5.89
C LEU A 165 6.79 12.65 4.76
N ALA A 166 6.41 11.93 3.72
CA ALA A 166 7.26 11.71 2.54
C ALA A 166 7.19 12.87 1.53
N GLY A 167 6.36 13.90 1.79
CA GLY A 167 6.12 15.00 0.86
C GLY A 167 5.38 14.56 -0.42
N LEU A 168 4.71 13.41 -0.38
CA LEU A 168 3.93 12.91 -1.49
C LEU A 168 2.53 13.54 -1.45
N HIS A 169 2.21 14.27 -2.51
CA HIS A 169 0.83 14.70 -2.74
C HIS A 169 0.05 13.55 -3.37
N PHE A 170 -1.07 13.19 -2.77
CA PHE A 170 -1.99 12.21 -3.35
C PHE A 170 -3.34 12.83 -3.67
N HIS A 171 -3.94 12.33 -4.73
CA HIS A 171 -5.26 12.73 -5.18
C HIS A 171 -6.28 11.70 -4.70
N THR A 172 -7.25 12.11 -3.89
CA THR A 172 -8.31 11.20 -3.45
C THR A 172 -9.39 11.07 -4.51
N VAL A 173 -9.73 9.83 -4.88
CA VAL A 173 -10.81 9.52 -5.81
C VAL A 173 -11.86 8.65 -5.14
N THR A 174 -13.11 9.07 -5.24
CA THR A 174 -14.28 8.47 -4.57
C THR A 174 -15.35 8.08 -5.59
N GLY A 175 -16.32 7.27 -5.18
CA GLY A 175 -17.46 6.86 -5.97
C GLY A 175 -17.25 5.54 -6.72
N THR A 176 -18.01 5.33 -7.77
CA THR A 176 -17.94 4.14 -8.64
C THR A 176 -16.61 4.07 -9.40
N VAL A 177 -16.28 2.91 -9.94
CA VAL A 177 -15.07 2.73 -10.75
C VAL A 177 -15.06 3.68 -11.96
N ALA A 178 -16.20 3.92 -12.58
CA ALA A 178 -16.32 4.85 -13.71
C ALA A 178 -16.00 6.29 -13.29
N GLU A 179 -16.59 6.78 -12.20
CA GLU A 179 -16.34 8.12 -11.67
C GLU A 179 -14.87 8.31 -11.23
N ARG A 180 -14.29 7.28 -10.61
CA ARG A 180 -12.86 7.29 -10.25
C ARG A 180 -11.96 7.37 -11.49
N LEU A 181 -12.29 6.62 -12.54
CA LEU A 181 -11.56 6.67 -13.83
C LEU A 181 -11.68 8.02 -14.52
N ASP A 182 -12.84 8.66 -14.48
CA ASP A 182 -13.04 9.99 -15.07
C ASP A 182 -12.21 11.05 -14.33
N ARG A 183 -12.18 10.99 -13.00
CA ARG A 183 -11.30 11.85 -12.18
C ARG A 183 -9.82 11.60 -12.46
N LEU A 184 -9.42 10.33 -12.60
CA LEU A 184 -8.06 9.97 -13.02
C LEU A 184 -7.74 10.58 -14.39
N GLY A 185 -8.61 10.44 -15.38
CA GLY A 185 -8.41 11.01 -16.71
C GLY A 185 -8.21 12.52 -16.67
N ALA A 186 -8.98 13.23 -15.84
CA ALA A 186 -8.82 14.66 -15.63
C ALA A 186 -7.48 15.02 -14.98
N LEU A 187 -7.03 14.27 -13.98
CA LEU A 187 -5.72 14.46 -13.33
C LEU A 187 -4.56 14.25 -14.32
N LEU A 188 -4.68 13.24 -15.17
CA LEU A 188 -3.64 12.86 -16.12
C LEU A 188 -3.56 13.77 -17.34
N ALA A 189 -4.63 14.52 -17.64
CA ALA A 189 -4.69 15.51 -18.72
C ALA A 189 -4.04 16.85 -18.35
N VAL A 190 -3.75 17.09 -17.04
CA VAL A 190 -3.06 18.30 -16.58
C VAL A 190 -1.56 18.11 -16.79
N PRO A 191 -0.88 18.97 -17.59
CA PRO A 191 0.58 18.90 -17.71
C PRO A 191 1.21 19.04 -16.34
N ALA A 192 2.22 18.19 -16.04
CA ALA A 192 3.01 18.36 -14.83
C ALA A 192 3.52 19.81 -14.79
N ALA A 193 3.28 20.51 -13.68
CA ALA A 193 3.84 21.85 -13.51
C ALA A 193 5.36 21.76 -13.59
N ALA A 194 5.94 22.52 -14.52
CA ALA A 194 7.37 22.56 -14.79
C ALA A 194 8.16 23.14 -13.61
#